data_2f6184c6805f9c17a63bf99544a5ff54
#
_entry.id   2f6184c6805f9c17a63bf99544a5ff54
#
_cell.length_a   1.000
_cell.length_b   1.000
_cell.length_c   1.000
_cell.angle_alpha   90.00
_cell.angle_beta   90.00
_cell.angle_gamma   90.00
#
_symmetry.space_group_name_H-M   'P 1'
#
loop_
_entity.id
_entity.type
_entity.pdbx_description
1 polymer ?
#
loop_
_entity_poly.entity_id
_entity_poly.type
_entity_poly.pdbx_seq_one_letter_code
_entity_poly.pdbx_strand_id
1 'polypeptide(L)'
;MFWSMFRRRAAIPAAAFVVLSNGAAPRAQAPAAPQVSREQLLETHSKDEKSGSAEAGRPVFEKLCAGCHRFGAIGKDVGPDLTTLTSRFKRRDILESILWPSKIISDQYQAEMIELTDGGVVTGMLVRENATALLIRTGENPDKPVVVTKARVANRVTSTISLMPEGLIEPLPHDEIANLLAFVSAPAPEK
;
A
#
# COMPACT_ATOMS: atom_id res chain seq x y z
N MET A 1 -59.75 59.84 -25.77
CA MET A 1 -59.73 59.14 -27.07
C MET A 1 -58.97 57.82 -26.86
N PHE A 2 -59.70 56.75 -26.92
CA PHE A 2 -59.27 55.37 -26.71
C PHE A 2 -58.41 54.83 -27.86
N TRP A 3 -57.28 54.11 -27.59
CA TRP A 3 -56.77 53.18 -28.53
C TRP A 3 -56.28 51.95 -27.78
N SER A 4 -57.09 50.91 -27.95
CA SER A 4 -56.92 49.57 -27.55
C SER A 4 -55.87 48.84 -28.49
N MET A 5 -54.77 48.39 -27.97
CA MET A 5 -53.86 47.55 -28.71
C MET A 5 -53.96 46.10 -28.23
N PHE A 6 -54.58 45.24 -29.04
CA PHE A 6 -54.70 43.82 -28.93
C PHE A 6 -53.30 43.17 -29.02
N ARG A 7 -52.83 42.59 -27.95
CA ARG A 7 -51.65 41.67 -28.00
C ARG A 7 -52.12 40.25 -28.29
N ARG A 8 -51.87 39.79 -29.49
CA ARG A 8 -52.02 38.39 -29.86
C ARG A 8 -50.91 37.60 -29.18
N ARG A 9 -51.28 36.66 -28.31
CA ARG A 9 -50.39 35.66 -27.75
C ARG A 9 -50.18 34.56 -28.77
N ALA A 10 -48.96 34.43 -29.29
CA ALA A 10 -48.53 33.28 -30.09
C ALA A 10 -48.32 32.07 -29.18
N ALA A 11 -49.06 31.02 -29.44
CA ALA A 11 -48.89 29.73 -28.77
C ALA A 11 -47.63 29.03 -29.36
N ILE A 12 -46.66 28.73 -28.50
CA ILE A 12 -45.49 27.95 -28.85
C ILE A 12 -45.89 26.48 -28.72
N PRO A 13 -45.72 25.63 -29.74
CA PRO A 13 -45.98 24.19 -29.61
C PRO A 13 -44.96 23.54 -28.70
N ALA A 14 -45.43 22.76 -27.74
CA ALA A 14 -44.56 21.93 -26.87
C ALA A 14 -43.90 20.83 -27.70
N ALA A 15 -42.62 20.97 -27.94
CA ALA A 15 -41.80 19.90 -28.51
C ALA A 15 -41.62 18.80 -27.44
N ALA A 16 -42.20 17.64 -27.68
CA ALA A 16 -42.00 16.46 -26.86
C ALA A 16 -40.56 15.99 -26.98
N PHE A 17 -39.76 16.20 -25.94
CA PHE A 17 -38.42 15.64 -25.82
C PHE A 17 -38.55 14.16 -25.46
N VAL A 18 -38.36 13.28 -26.44
CA VAL A 18 -38.21 11.85 -26.20
C VAL A 18 -36.81 11.62 -25.64
N VAL A 19 -36.72 11.47 -24.32
CA VAL A 19 -35.51 11.00 -23.65
C VAL A 19 -35.34 9.51 -23.93
N LEU A 20 -34.53 9.16 -24.92
CA LEU A 20 -34.04 7.79 -25.08
C LEU A 20 -33.12 7.47 -23.91
N SER A 21 -33.65 6.86 -22.87
CA SER A 21 -32.87 6.27 -21.80
C SER A 21 -32.07 5.08 -22.38
N ASN A 22 -30.80 5.29 -22.69
CA ASN A 22 -29.87 4.20 -22.92
C ASN A 22 -29.73 3.43 -21.60
N GLY A 23 -30.60 2.43 -21.41
CA GLY A 23 -30.47 1.46 -20.34
C GLY A 23 -29.22 0.59 -20.59
N ALA A 24 -28.06 1.09 -20.10
CA ALA A 24 -26.91 0.21 -19.94
C ALA A 24 -27.30 -0.85 -18.90
N ALA A 25 -27.51 -2.09 -19.34
CA ALA A 25 -27.74 -3.22 -18.45
C ALA A 25 -26.57 -3.28 -17.44
N PRO A 26 -26.83 -3.52 -16.14
CA PRO A 26 -25.77 -3.70 -15.16
C PRO A 26 -24.90 -4.87 -15.63
N ARG A 27 -23.63 -4.57 -15.90
CA ARG A 27 -22.63 -5.56 -16.27
C ARG A 27 -22.49 -6.48 -15.05
N ALA A 28 -22.98 -7.69 -15.16
CA ALA A 28 -22.81 -8.70 -14.13
C ALA A 28 -21.30 -8.80 -13.84
N GLN A 29 -20.88 -8.40 -12.64
CA GLN A 29 -19.53 -8.63 -12.19
C GLN A 29 -19.34 -10.14 -12.10
N ALA A 30 -18.35 -10.65 -12.85
CA ALA A 30 -17.95 -12.04 -12.71
C ALA A 30 -17.65 -12.30 -11.22
N PRO A 31 -18.06 -13.46 -10.66
CA PRO A 31 -17.72 -13.78 -9.29
C PRO A 31 -16.22 -13.68 -9.12
N ALA A 32 -15.77 -12.90 -8.12
CA ALA A 32 -14.36 -12.81 -7.77
C ALA A 32 -13.87 -14.24 -7.52
N ALA A 33 -12.74 -14.62 -8.14
CA ALA A 33 -12.12 -15.90 -7.87
C ALA A 33 -11.96 -16.05 -6.35
N PRO A 34 -12.15 -17.25 -5.76
CA PRO A 34 -12.02 -17.45 -4.33
C PRO A 34 -10.63 -16.98 -3.90
N GLN A 35 -10.60 -15.92 -3.11
CA GLN A 35 -9.34 -15.38 -2.59
C GLN A 35 -8.85 -16.34 -1.51
N VAL A 36 -7.63 -16.86 -1.71
CA VAL A 36 -6.97 -17.69 -0.70
C VAL A 36 -6.73 -16.84 0.54
N SER A 37 -7.12 -17.33 1.73
CA SER A 37 -6.91 -16.57 2.96
C SER A 37 -5.42 -16.50 3.33
N ARG A 38 -5.05 -15.49 4.13
CA ARG A 38 -3.67 -15.34 4.64
C ARG A 38 -3.23 -16.57 5.44
N GLU A 39 -4.13 -17.14 6.22
CA GLU A 39 -3.89 -18.36 7.00
C GLU A 39 -3.61 -19.56 6.08
N GLN A 40 -4.35 -19.68 4.99
CA GLN A 40 -4.12 -20.73 3.99
C GLN A 40 -2.78 -20.54 3.28
N LEU A 41 -2.42 -19.29 2.92
CA LEU A 41 -1.10 -18.98 2.35
C LEU A 41 0.03 -19.33 3.33
N LEU A 42 -0.12 -18.93 4.60
CA LEU A 42 0.86 -19.27 5.64
C LEU A 42 1.02 -20.77 5.79
N GLU A 43 -0.07 -21.52 5.87
CA GLU A 43 -0.04 -22.97 6.03
C GLU A 43 0.58 -23.69 4.81
N THR A 44 0.25 -23.24 3.61
CA THR A 44 0.74 -23.82 2.36
C THR A 44 2.23 -23.61 2.16
N HIS A 45 2.70 -22.36 2.34
CA HIS A 45 4.06 -21.97 1.97
C HIS A 45 5.09 -22.07 3.10
N SER A 46 4.66 -22.32 4.35
CA SER A 46 5.58 -22.51 5.47
C SER A 46 6.11 -23.93 5.62
N LYS A 47 5.44 -24.92 5.04
CA LYS A 47 5.77 -26.35 5.25
C LYS A 47 6.92 -26.85 4.37
N ASP A 48 7.06 -26.30 3.17
CA ASP A 48 8.09 -26.73 2.23
C ASP A 48 9.18 -25.67 2.10
N GLU A 49 10.22 -25.83 2.93
CA GLU A 49 11.36 -24.90 2.95
C GLU A 49 12.19 -24.92 1.65
N LYS A 50 12.03 -25.95 0.82
CA LYS A 50 12.77 -26.11 -0.43
C LYS A 50 11.97 -25.72 -1.67
N SER A 51 10.70 -25.34 -1.51
CA SER A 51 9.87 -24.95 -2.65
C SER A 51 10.30 -23.59 -3.21
N GLY A 52 10.21 -23.46 -4.54
CA GLY A 52 10.52 -22.25 -5.28
C GLY A 52 11.96 -22.15 -5.77
N SER A 53 12.18 -21.24 -6.69
CA SER A 53 13.48 -20.89 -7.28
C SER A 53 13.91 -19.51 -6.82
N ALA A 54 15.10 -19.39 -6.22
CA ALA A 54 15.65 -18.10 -5.84
C ALA A 54 15.88 -17.18 -7.06
N GLU A 55 16.28 -17.74 -8.20
CA GLU A 55 16.47 -16.97 -9.44
C GLU A 55 15.14 -16.38 -9.93
N ALA A 56 14.06 -17.17 -9.94
CA ALA A 56 12.73 -16.71 -10.33
C ALA A 56 12.11 -15.76 -9.27
N GLY A 57 12.53 -15.84 -8.00
CA GLY A 57 12.06 -14.97 -6.92
C GLY A 57 12.68 -13.57 -6.94
N ARG A 58 13.86 -13.41 -7.54
CA ARG A 58 14.52 -12.10 -7.63
C ARG A 58 13.66 -11.01 -8.26
N PRO A 59 13.05 -11.17 -9.45
CA PRO A 59 12.20 -10.13 -10.03
C PRO A 59 10.96 -9.82 -9.18
N VAL A 60 10.41 -10.81 -8.46
CA VAL A 60 9.31 -10.58 -7.52
C VAL A 60 9.75 -9.67 -6.37
N PHE A 61 10.92 -9.96 -5.78
CA PHE A 61 11.52 -9.13 -4.74
C PHE A 61 11.80 -7.72 -5.23
N GLU A 62 12.43 -7.56 -6.39
CA GLU A 62 12.76 -6.26 -6.97
C GLU A 62 11.51 -5.41 -7.20
N LYS A 63 10.40 -6.03 -7.60
CA LYS A 63 9.12 -5.37 -7.86
C LYS A 63 8.39 -4.95 -6.59
N LEU A 64 8.38 -5.80 -5.56
CA LEU A 64 7.50 -5.62 -4.39
C LEU A 64 8.21 -5.18 -3.12
N CYS A 65 9.49 -5.52 -2.96
CA CYS A 65 10.20 -5.39 -1.69
C CYS A 65 11.38 -4.40 -1.75
N ALA A 66 12.11 -4.39 -2.89
CA ALA A 66 13.35 -3.62 -3.02
C ALA A 66 13.17 -2.09 -2.95
N GLY A 67 11.95 -1.59 -3.13
CA GLY A 67 11.62 -0.17 -2.93
C GLY A 67 11.84 0.30 -1.49
N CYS A 68 11.76 -0.63 -0.52
CA CYS A 68 11.90 -0.34 0.90
C CYS A 68 13.01 -1.15 1.59
N HIS A 69 13.23 -2.39 1.17
CA HIS A 69 14.16 -3.31 1.83
C HIS A 69 15.43 -3.50 1.03
N ARG A 70 16.56 -3.56 1.73
CA ARG A 70 17.82 -4.03 1.19
C ARG A 70 17.96 -5.54 1.38
N PHE A 71 18.49 -6.23 0.35
CA PHE A 71 18.95 -7.61 0.41
C PHE A 71 20.26 -7.74 -0.36
N GLY A 72 21.39 -7.78 0.35
CA GLY A 72 22.74 -7.70 -0.22
C GLY A 72 22.97 -6.40 -0.98
N ALA A 73 23.27 -6.50 -2.27
CA ALA A 73 23.46 -5.35 -3.16
C ALA A 73 22.16 -4.75 -3.72
N ILE A 74 21.00 -5.39 -3.47
CA ILE A 74 19.72 -5.01 -4.08
C ILE A 74 18.87 -4.23 -3.08
N GLY A 75 18.18 -3.18 -3.56
CA GLY A 75 17.15 -2.46 -2.81
C GLY A 75 17.64 -1.28 -1.98
N LYS A 76 16.81 -0.83 -1.04
CA LYS A 76 16.98 0.41 -0.29
C LYS A 76 16.90 0.18 1.23
N ASP A 77 17.39 1.17 1.99
CA ASP A 77 17.42 1.17 3.46
C ASP A 77 16.26 2.02 4.03
N VAL A 78 15.03 1.72 3.66
CA VAL A 78 13.82 2.36 4.21
C VAL A 78 13.21 1.49 5.31
N GLY A 79 13.04 0.20 5.03
CA GLY A 79 12.65 -0.83 5.97
C GLY A 79 13.85 -1.62 6.48
N PRO A 80 13.63 -2.69 7.26
CA PRO A 80 14.66 -3.59 7.72
C PRO A 80 15.54 -4.14 6.59
N ASP A 81 16.85 -4.21 6.85
CA ASP A 81 17.79 -4.94 6.00
C ASP A 81 17.54 -6.44 6.13
N LEU A 82 17.29 -7.10 5.00
CA LEU A 82 16.97 -8.52 4.91
C LEU A 82 18.20 -9.40 4.62
N THR A 83 19.40 -8.82 4.48
CA THR A 83 20.64 -9.54 4.11
C THR A 83 20.94 -10.72 5.02
N THR A 84 20.63 -10.60 6.32
CA THR A 84 20.86 -11.67 7.30
C THR A 84 19.54 -12.24 7.87
N LEU A 85 18.47 -12.17 7.11
CA LEU A 85 17.13 -12.51 7.57
C LEU A 85 17.04 -13.95 8.11
N THR A 86 17.58 -14.90 7.37
CA THR A 86 17.52 -16.32 7.70
C THR A 86 18.38 -16.75 8.90
N SER A 87 19.30 -15.90 9.36
CA SER A 87 20.03 -16.14 10.61
C SER A 87 19.17 -15.98 11.87
N ARG A 88 18.01 -15.30 11.74
CA ARG A 88 17.13 -14.96 12.85
C ARG A 88 15.70 -15.48 12.71
N PHE A 89 15.24 -15.68 11.48
CA PHE A 89 13.86 -16.03 11.16
C PHE A 89 13.77 -17.25 10.26
N LYS A 90 12.81 -18.12 10.56
CA LYS A 90 12.46 -19.25 9.69
C LYS A 90 11.50 -18.79 8.59
N ARG A 91 11.38 -19.59 7.54
CA ARG A 91 10.46 -19.30 6.41
C ARG A 91 9.04 -18.93 6.85
N ARG A 92 8.51 -19.62 7.87
CA ARG A 92 7.19 -19.30 8.45
C ARG A 92 7.13 -17.90 9.03
N ASP A 93 8.14 -17.50 9.79
CA ASP A 93 8.18 -16.18 10.46
C ASP A 93 8.29 -15.06 9.44
N ILE A 94 9.09 -15.30 8.37
CA ILE A 94 9.23 -14.37 7.23
C ILE A 94 7.88 -14.18 6.55
N LEU A 95 7.20 -15.27 6.20
CA LEU A 95 5.90 -15.23 5.54
C LEU A 95 4.83 -14.57 6.42
N GLU A 96 4.80 -14.90 7.72
CA GLU A 96 3.88 -14.27 8.67
C GLU A 96 4.09 -12.76 8.75
N SER A 97 5.35 -12.30 8.75
CA SER A 97 5.68 -10.87 8.77
C SER A 97 5.25 -10.14 7.49
N ILE A 98 5.21 -10.82 6.36
CA ILE A 98 4.72 -10.27 5.08
C ILE A 98 3.19 -10.20 5.08
N LEU A 99 2.51 -11.23 5.57
CA LEU A 99 1.05 -11.32 5.57
C LEU A 99 0.40 -10.41 6.62
N TRP A 100 1.06 -10.22 7.78
CA TRP A 100 0.57 -9.38 8.88
C TRP A 100 1.66 -8.41 9.36
N PRO A 101 2.03 -7.40 8.55
CA PRO A 101 3.17 -6.53 8.85
C PRO A 101 2.97 -5.65 10.09
N SER A 102 1.73 -5.46 10.51
CA SER A 102 1.41 -4.71 11.74
C SER A 102 1.37 -5.56 13.00
N LYS A 103 1.52 -6.91 12.89
CA LYS A 103 1.46 -7.81 14.05
C LYS A 103 2.61 -7.58 15.03
N ILE A 104 3.82 -7.38 14.50
CA ILE A 104 5.02 -7.09 15.29
C ILE A 104 5.84 -6.05 14.53
N ILE A 105 5.95 -4.86 15.09
CA ILE A 105 6.75 -3.77 14.53
C ILE A 105 7.92 -3.51 15.48
N SER A 106 9.14 -3.62 14.96
CA SER A 106 10.34 -3.28 15.74
C SER A 106 10.38 -1.77 16.00
N ASP A 107 10.77 -1.35 17.21
CA ASP A 107 10.76 0.05 17.66
C ASP A 107 11.45 1.01 16.68
N GLN A 108 12.56 0.58 16.07
CA GLN A 108 13.31 1.39 15.10
C GLN A 108 12.57 1.63 13.76
N TYR A 109 11.47 0.88 13.51
CA TYR A 109 10.64 1.00 12.30
C TYR A 109 9.20 1.42 12.61
N GLN A 110 8.92 1.78 13.88
CA GLN A 110 7.63 2.31 14.25
C GLN A 110 7.38 3.65 13.53
N ALA A 111 6.19 3.78 12.98
CA ALA A 111 5.72 5.04 12.45
C ALA A 111 5.08 5.89 13.55
N GLU A 112 4.98 7.16 13.28
CA GLU A 112 4.22 8.11 14.08
C GLU A 112 3.06 8.66 13.26
N MET A 113 1.94 8.86 13.90
CA MET A 113 0.82 9.61 13.37
C MET A 113 0.85 11.01 13.97
N ILE A 114 0.97 12.01 13.11
CA ILE A 114 1.12 13.42 13.46
C ILE A 114 -0.13 14.14 12.98
N GLU A 115 -0.96 14.57 13.92
CA GLU A 115 -2.12 15.41 13.66
C GLU A 115 -1.68 16.86 13.55
N LEU A 116 -2.12 17.56 12.51
CA LEU A 116 -1.78 18.94 12.27
C LEU A 116 -2.90 19.89 12.76
N THR A 117 -2.54 21.11 13.08
CA THR A 117 -3.49 22.14 13.57
C THR A 117 -4.57 22.54 12.56
N ASP A 118 -4.37 22.21 11.28
CA ASP A 118 -5.34 22.41 10.19
C ASP A 118 -6.22 21.16 9.94
N GLY A 119 -6.10 20.12 10.77
CA GLY A 119 -6.84 18.88 10.67
C GLY A 119 -6.20 17.83 9.72
N GLY A 120 -5.08 18.14 9.07
CA GLY A 120 -4.34 17.18 8.29
C GLY A 120 -3.65 16.13 9.17
N VAL A 121 -3.31 14.97 8.57
CA VAL A 121 -2.58 13.90 9.24
C VAL A 121 -1.38 13.49 8.40
N VAL A 122 -0.21 13.34 9.02
CA VAL A 122 1.00 12.79 8.40
C VAL A 122 1.39 11.53 9.17
N THR A 123 1.46 10.39 8.48
CA THR A 123 1.91 9.12 9.08
C THR A 123 3.23 8.69 8.45
N GLY A 124 4.24 8.42 9.26
CA GLY A 124 5.54 7.99 8.77
C GLY A 124 6.57 7.80 9.87
N MET A 125 7.75 7.33 9.48
CA MET A 125 8.89 7.19 10.39
C MET A 125 9.57 8.54 10.59
N LEU A 126 9.91 8.85 11.83
CA LEU A 126 10.74 10.00 12.15
C LEU A 126 12.18 9.74 11.70
N VAL A 127 12.65 10.48 10.70
CA VAL A 127 14.03 10.43 10.20
C VAL A 127 14.95 11.35 11.00
N ARG A 128 14.44 12.54 11.31
CA ARG A 128 15.16 13.57 12.04
C ARG A 128 14.18 14.52 12.73
N GLU A 129 14.59 15.00 13.88
CA GLU A 129 13.92 16.06 14.61
C GLU A 129 14.93 17.14 14.99
N ASN A 130 14.52 18.42 14.86
CA ASN A 130 15.28 19.56 15.35
C ASN A 130 14.37 20.49 16.18
N ALA A 131 14.84 21.68 16.53
CA ALA A 131 14.09 22.63 17.36
C ALA A 131 12.75 23.05 16.74
N THR A 132 12.63 23.12 15.41
CA THR A 132 11.49 23.71 14.70
C THR A 132 10.71 22.75 13.81
N ALA A 133 11.27 21.59 13.47
CA ALA A 133 10.69 20.69 12.48
C ALA A 133 10.96 19.20 12.76
N LEU A 134 10.08 18.38 12.22
CA LEU A 134 10.18 16.93 12.09
C LEU A 134 10.40 16.60 10.62
N LEU A 135 11.30 15.68 10.31
CA LEU A 135 11.49 15.11 8.98
C LEU A 135 10.91 13.70 9.00
N ILE A 136 9.80 13.51 8.32
CA ILE A 136 9.01 12.28 8.34
C ILE A 136 9.11 11.56 7.01
N ARG A 137 9.51 10.29 7.03
CA ARG A 137 9.51 9.41 5.87
C ARG A 137 8.19 8.67 5.83
N THR A 138 7.36 8.97 4.80
CA THR A 138 6.07 8.32 4.59
C THR A 138 6.21 7.04 3.76
N GLY A 139 5.25 6.12 3.87
CA GLY A 139 5.22 4.91 3.06
C GLY A 139 4.95 5.19 1.57
N GLU A 140 4.23 6.27 1.25
CA GLU A 140 3.88 6.63 -0.13
C GLU A 140 5.09 7.09 -0.95
N ASN A 141 6.00 7.84 -0.32
CA ASN A 141 7.20 8.35 -1.00
C ASN A 141 8.43 8.31 -0.07
N PRO A 142 9.01 7.11 0.12
CA PRO A 142 10.09 6.92 1.08
C PRO A 142 11.38 7.66 0.72
N ASP A 143 11.58 8.00 -0.55
CA ASP A 143 12.76 8.73 -1.03
C ASP A 143 12.65 10.25 -0.79
N LYS A 144 11.45 10.77 -0.52
CA LYS A 144 11.20 12.20 -0.30
C LYS A 144 10.49 12.45 1.03
N PRO A 145 11.22 12.47 2.14
CA PRO A 145 10.64 12.75 3.44
C PRO A 145 9.93 14.10 3.49
N VAL A 146 8.84 14.16 4.23
CA VAL A 146 8.01 15.35 4.43
C VAL A 146 8.55 16.14 5.62
N VAL A 147 8.69 17.47 5.48
CA VAL A 147 9.02 18.35 6.59
C VAL A 147 7.73 18.84 7.25
N VAL A 148 7.56 18.52 8.52
CA VAL A 148 6.45 18.99 9.36
C VAL A 148 7.00 20.01 10.36
N THR A 149 6.56 21.26 10.26
CA THR A 149 6.92 22.30 11.23
C THR A 149 6.25 22.01 12.57
N LYS A 150 6.99 22.06 13.66
CA LYS A 150 6.46 21.76 15.01
C LYS A 150 5.30 22.66 15.43
N ALA A 151 5.31 23.91 14.99
CA ALA A 151 4.18 24.83 15.24
C ALA A 151 2.85 24.38 14.62
N ARG A 152 2.89 23.47 13.63
CA ARG A 152 1.70 22.88 13.02
C ARG A 152 1.27 21.55 13.66
N VAL A 153 2.04 21.01 14.58
CA VAL A 153 1.72 19.74 15.24
C VAL A 153 0.71 19.98 16.35
N ALA A 154 -0.49 19.42 16.22
CA ALA A 154 -1.51 19.43 17.25
C ALA A 154 -1.35 18.24 18.20
N ASN A 155 -1.06 17.05 17.66
CA ASN A 155 -0.86 15.84 18.43
C ASN A 155 0.14 14.91 17.74
N ARG A 156 0.77 13.99 18.50
CA ARG A 156 1.74 13.04 18.00
C ARG A 156 1.61 11.74 18.79
N VAL A 157 1.35 10.65 18.11
CA VAL A 157 1.20 9.32 18.71
C VAL A 157 1.94 8.27 17.90
N THR A 158 2.46 7.25 18.58
CA THR A 158 3.05 6.08 17.93
C THR A 158 1.96 5.30 17.18
N SER A 159 2.19 5.01 15.92
CA SER A 159 1.27 4.22 15.09
C SER A 159 1.40 2.73 15.44
N THR A 160 0.27 2.05 15.52
CA THR A 160 0.20 0.59 15.62
C THR A 160 0.15 -0.07 14.24
N ILE A 161 0.16 0.73 13.16
CA ILE A 161 0.11 0.26 11.78
C ILE A 161 1.50 0.40 11.16
N SER A 162 1.98 -0.68 10.56
CA SER A 162 3.26 -0.73 9.83
C SER A 162 3.21 0.14 8.58
N LEU A 163 4.35 0.73 8.21
CA LEU A 163 4.52 1.34 6.88
C LEU A 163 4.64 0.31 5.76
N MET A 164 4.94 -0.95 6.08
CA MET A 164 4.88 -2.04 5.11
C MET A 164 3.41 -2.31 4.77
N PRO A 165 3.01 -2.19 3.49
CA PRO A 165 1.62 -2.40 3.11
C PRO A 165 1.17 -3.84 3.35
N GLU A 166 -0.10 -4.02 3.69
CA GLU A 166 -0.76 -5.33 3.63
C GLU A 166 -1.16 -5.67 2.18
N GLY A 167 -1.41 -6.94 1.91
CA GLY A 167 -1.91 -7.37 0.60
C GLY A 167 -0.86 -7.45 -0.49
N LEU A 168 0.44 -7.48 -0.14
CA LEU A 168 1.52 -7.47 -1.13
C LEU A 168 1.62 -8.76 -1.94
N ILE A 169 1.39 -9.91 -1.30
CA ILE A 169 1.61 -11.22 -1.92
C ILE A 169 0.32 -12.01 -2.14
N GLU A 170 -0.79 -11.62 -1.54
CA GLU A 170 -2.07 -12.32 -1.69
C GLU A 170 -2.58 -12.38 -3.15
N PRO A 171 -2.30 -11.38 -4.02
CA PRO A 171 -2.66 -11.46 -5.44
C PRO A 171 -1.72 -12.31 -6.30
N LEU A 172 -0.58 -12.76 -5.75
CA LEU A 172 0.41 -13.50 -6.52
C LEU A 172 0.00 -14.97 -6.71
N PRO A 173 0.40 -15.59 -7.84
CA PRO A 173 0.37 -17.03 -7.99
C PRO A 173 1.21 -17.73 -6.91
N HIS A 174 0.81 -18.95 -6.55
CA HIS A 174 1.49 -19.72 -5.50
C HIS A 174 2.99 -19.96 -5.78
N ASP A 175 3.36 -20.17 -7.04
CA ASP A 175 4.75 -20.34 -7.46
C ASP A 175 5.57 -19.06 -7.29
N GLU A 176 5.00 -17.87 -7.56
CA GLU A 176 5.68 -16.60 -7.31
C GLU A 176 5.92 -16.36 -5.82
N ILE A 177 4.96 -16.73 -4.96
CA ILE A 177 5.14 -16.66 -3.50
C ILE A 177 6.25 -17.60 -3.05
N ALA A 178 6.27 -18.85 -3.55
CA ALA A 178 7.30 -19.83 -3.25
C ALA A 178 8.69 -19.35 -3.71
N ASN A 179 8.76 -18.76 -4.91
CA ASN A 179 9.99 -18.21 -5.50
C ASN A 179 10.51 -17.01 -4.69
N LEU A 180 9.64 -16.08 -4.31
CA LEU A 180 10.00 -14.95 -3.44
C LEU A 180 10.61 -15.43 -2.12
N LEU A 181 9.95 -16.38 -1.46
CA LEU A 181 10.45 -16.95 -0.21
C LEU A 181 11.77 -17.70 -0.40
N ALA A 182 11.95 -18.40 -1.52
CA ALA A 182 13.23 -19.03 -1.85
C ALA A 182 14.35 -18.00 -2.04
N PHE A 183 14.04 -16.87 -2.70
CA PHE A 183 15.01 -15.80 -2.93
C PHE A 183 15.47 -15.16 -1.62
N VAL A 184 14.56 -14.72 -0.75
CA VAL A 184 14.93 -14.09 0.52
C VAL A 184 15.50 -15.04 1.55
N SER A 185 15.39 -16.36 1.29
CA SER A 185 16.01 -17.43 2.09
C SER A 185 17.36 -17.88 1.57
N ALA A 186 17.74 -17.47 0.37
CA ALA A 186 19.05 -17.77 -0.21
C ALA A 186 20.15 -16.85 0.37
N PRO A 187 21.45 -17.17 0.15
CA PRO A 187 22.51 -16.22 0.41
C PRO A 187 22.25 -14.90 -0.33
N ALA A 188 22.42 -13.79 0.37
CA ALA A 188 22.17 -12.48 -0.22
C ALA A 188 23.16 -12.22 -1.37
N PRO A 189 22.73 -11.53 -2.46
CA PRO A 189 23.62 -11.15 -3.56
C PRO A 189 24.78 -10.30 -3.06
N GLU A 190 25.99 -10.63 -3.50
CA GLU A 190 27.19 -9.85 -3.18
C GLU A 190 27.11 -8.45 -3.79
N LYS A 191 27.87 -7.51 -3.19
CA LYS A 191 27.96 -6.12 -3.66
C LYS A 191 28.82 -6.02 -4.91
#